data_af114a7fa472331a465b06793f4dee31
#
_entry.id   af114a7fa472331a465b06793f4dee31
#
_cell.length_a   1.000
_cell.length_b   1.000
_cell.length_c   1.000
_cell.angle_alpha   90.00
_cell.angle_beta   90.00
_cell.angle_gamma   90.00
#
_symmetry.space_group_name_H-M   'P 1'
#
loop_
_entity.id
_entity.type
_entity.pdbx_description
1 polymer ?
#
loop_
_entity_poly.entity_id
_entity_poly.type
_entity_poly.pdbx_seq_one_letter_code
_entity_poly.pdbx_strand_id
1 'polypeptide(L)'
;MRENLLSPALHDYAGNRYRDRKASLGGLTIPADTLIGRLDGDRRALMHLLVGTLPTTDILECEPATLLDYVDHALELRRSRAWTAALPEDVFIHYVFWPRVNNERLEPCRSRIAGELDARVAPLSMERAAIETNYWCAEHVTYAPSDIRTIGPIGALNRGMGRCGEESTLLVSALRAIGIPARQVYTPRWAHCDDNHAWVEAMVDGVWRFMGACEPEERLDRGWFDCAAARAMLIHARVFCDYTTGSVDVSPSAGRQGAAILQNLTASYAPAARLTVTVTDADGAPVPDADVRFELLNMAEFAPIAQLAADEDGHAAIELGLGTVLVHAST
;
A
#
# COMPACT_ATOMS: atom_id res chain seq x y z
N MET A 1 -16.84 -17.65 25.42
CA MET A 1 -17.02 -16.62 24.37
C MET A 1 -15.64 -16.38 23.78
N ARG A 2 -15.46 -16.50 22.46
CA ARG A 2 -14.21 -16.07 21.82
C ARG A 2 -14.18 -14.54 21.95
N GLU A 3 -13.12 -14.01 22.52
CA GLU A 3 -12.90 -12.58 22.63
C GLU A 3 -12.76 -12.01 21.21
N ASN A 4 -13.57 -11.01 20.84
CA ASN A 4 -13.42 -10.33 19.55
C ASN A 4 -12.12 -9.52 19.58
N LEU A 5 -11.26 -9.73 18.60
CA LEU A 5 -10.00 -9.00 18.44
C LEU A 5 -10.21 -7.66 17.73
N LEU A 6 -11.38 -7.48 17.10
CA LEU A 6 -11.73 -6.33 16.29
C LEU A 6 -12.93 -5.59 16.88
N SER A 7 -12.97 -4.27 16.66
CA SER A 7 -14.01 -3.42 17.21
C SER A 7 -15.38 -3.63 16.52
N PRO A 8 -16.49 -3.35 17.21
CA PRO A 8 -17.80 -3.30 16.58
C PRO A 8 -17.87 -2.29 15.41
N ALA A 9 -17.15 -1.17 15.49
CA ALA A 9 -17.10 -0.16 14.44
C ALA A 9 -16.53 -0.72 13.13
N LEU A 10 -15.47 -1.53 13.20
CA LEU A 10 -14.91 -2.22 12.03
C LEU A 10 -15.89 -3.24 11.46
N HIS A 11 -16.57 -4.00 12.30
CA HIS A 11 -17.60 -4.97 11.87
C HIS A 11 -18.73 -4.27 11.10
N ASP A 12 -19.22 -3.15 11.60
CA ASP A 12 -20.27 -2.37 10.96
C ASP A 12 -19.81 -1.75 9.63
N TYR A 13 -18.62 -1.14 9.62
CA TYR A 13 -18.00 -0.59 8.41
C TYR A 13 -17.85 -1.67 7.34
N ALA A 14 -17.24 -2.79 7.67
CA ALA A 14 -17.00 -3.90 6.75
C ALA A 14 -18.31 -4.49 6.20
N GLY A 15 -19.32 -4.65 7.07
CA GLY A 15 -20.65 -5.13 6.68
C GLY A 15 -21.38 -4.17 5.73
N ASN A 16 -21.25 -2.86 5.93
CA ASN A 16 -21.82 -1.85 5.04
C ASN A 16 -21.14 -1.89 3.66
N ARG A 17 -19.81 -1.84 3.62
CA ARG A 17 -19.05 -1.91 2.36
C ARG A 17 -19.32 -3.18 1.57
N TYR A 18 -19.44 -4.33 2.24
CA TYR A 18 -19.81 -5.59 1.60
C TYR A 18 -21.21 -5.53 0.98
N ARG A 19 -22.23 -5.00 1.68
CA ARG A 19 -23.61 -4.89 1.15
C ARG A 19 -23.66 -4.00 -0.08
N ASP A 20 -22.99 -2.84 -0.04
CA ASP A 20 -22.93 -1.90 -1.16
C ASP A 20 -22.25 -2.54 -2.37
N ARG A 21 -21.14 -3.22 -2.13
CA ARG A 21 -20.38 -3.90 -3.19
C ARG A 21 -21.16 -5.06 -3.80
N LYS A 22 -21.82 -5.85 -2.97
CA LYS A 22 -22.68 -6.95 -3.42
C LYS A 22 -23.83 -6.45 -4.29
N ALA A 23 -24.45 -5.34 -3.91
CA ALA A 23 -25.50 -4.70 -4.71
C ALA A 23 -24.98 -4.26 -6.09
N SER A 24 -23.74 -3.74 -6.18
CA SER A 24 -23.16 -3.29 -7.44
C SER A 24 -22.59 -4.42 -8.32
N LEU A 25 -22.04 -5.48 -7.74
CA LEU A 25 -21.41 -6.59 -8.48
C LEU A 25 -22.36 -7.77 -8.74
N GLY A 26 -23.50 -7.85 -8.04
CA GLY A 26 -24.48 -8.91 -8.21
C GLY A 26 -23.88 -10.31 -8.03
N GLY A 27 -24.11 -11.18 -9.02
CA GLY A 27 -23.67 -12.59 -8.98
C GLY A 27 -22.16 -12.82 -8.96
N LEU A 28 -21.34 -11.80 -9.23
CA LEU A 28 -19.87 -11.95 -9.22
C LEU A 28 -19.30 -12.22 -7.82
N THR A 29 -20.06 -11.92 -6.76
CA THR A 29 -19.63 -12.18 -5.37
C THR A 29 -19.99 -13.60 -4.87
N ILE A 30 -20.76 -14.39 -5.62
CA ILE A 30 -21.28 -15.71 -5.18
C ILE A 30 -20.19 -16.65 -4.63
N PRO A 31 -19.01 -16.81 -5.25
CA PRO A 31 -17.98 -17.69 -4.70
C PRO A 31 -17.54 -17.26 -3.30
N ALA A 32 -17.33 -15.96 -3.09
CA ALA A 32 -16.98 -15.40 -1.79
C ALA A 32 -18.14 -15.50 -0.79
N ASP A 33 -19.40 -15.21 -1.22
CA ASP A 33 -20.60 -15.28 -0.40
C ASP A 33 -20.81 -16.67 0.21
N THR A 34 -20.57 -17.72 -0.59
CA THR A 34 -20.69 -19.11 -0.15
C THR A 34 -19.72 -19.42 1.00
N LEU A 35 -18.49 -18.92 0.91
CA LEU A 35 -17.50 -19.08 1.97
C LEU A 35 -17.84 -18.23 3.19
N ILE A 36 -18.17 -16.97 3.00
CA ILE A 36 -18.53 -16.00 4.05
C ILE A 36 -19.72 -16.49 4.88
N GLY A 37 -20.70 -17.13 4.24
CA GLY A 37 -21.85 -17.70 4.93
C GLY A 37 -21.54 -18.77 5.99
N ARG A 38 -20.33 -19.34 5.95
CA ARG A 38 -19.84 -20.34 6.92
C ARG A 38 -18.95 -19.75 8.01
N LEU A 39 -18.65 -18.44 7.94
CA LEU A 39 -17.79 -17.75 8.88
C LEU A 39 -18.60 -16.99 9.93
N ASP A 40 -17.97 -16.70 11.06
CA ASP A 40 -18.52 -15.90 12.15
C ASP A 40 -17.51 -14.88 12.64
N GLY A 41 -17.96 -13.96 13.52
CA GLY A 41 -17.10 -13.00 14.22
C GLY A 41 -16.13 -12.23 13.30
N ASP A 42 -14.89 -12.10 13.77
CA ASP A 42 -13.83 -11.33 13.11
C ASP A 42 -13.47 -11.88 11.72
N ARG A 43 -13.54 -13.21 11.53
CA ARG A 43 -13.28 -13.82 10.21
C ARG A 43 -14.28 -13.35 9.16
N ARG A 44 -15.56 -13.30 9.52
CA ARG A 44 -16.62 -12.78 8.64
C ARG A 44 -16.41 -11.30 8.37
N ALA A 45 -16.10 -10.50 9.40
CA ALA A 45 -15.89 -9.07 9.26
C ALA A 45 -14.72 -8.75 8.31
N LEU A 46 -13.57 -9.41 8.45
CA LEU A 46 -12.43 -9.19 7.55
C LEU A 46 -12.69 -9.68 6.12
N MET A 47 -13.42 -10.78 5.93
CA MET A 47 -13.84 -11.20 4.58
C MET A 47 -14.82 -10.20 3.96
N HIS A 48 -15.77 -9.65 4.74
CA HIS A 48 -16.63 -8.55 4.29
C HIS A 48 -15.82 -7.33 3.86
N LEU A 49 -14.79 -6.97 4.67
CA LEU A 49 -13.92 -5.85 4.35
C LEU A 49 -13.20 -6.08 3.01
N LEU A 50 -12.59 -7.24 2.80
CA LEU A 50 -11.90 -7.55 1.56
C LEU A 50 -12.82 -7.51 0.34
N VAL A 51 -13.95 -8.23 0.39
CA VAL A 51 -14.89 -8.25 -0.74
C VAL A 51 -15.49 -6.87 -0.99
N GLY A 52 -15.73 -6.09 0.09
CA GLY A 52 -16.30 -4.75 0.00
C GLY A 52 -15.38 -3.69 -0.58
N THR A 53 -14.06 -3.90 -0.54
CA THR A 53 -13.10 -2.81 -0.83
C THR A 53 -11.97 -3.17 -1.80
N LEU A 54 -11.66 -4.45 -2.02
CA LEU A 54 -10.68 -4.87 -3.02
C LEU A 54 -11.09 -4.45 -4.44
N PRO A 55 -10.13 -4.21 -5.35
CA PRO A 55 -10.42 -4.06 -6.77
C PRO A 55 -11.30 -5.17 -7.33
N THR A 56 -12.18 -4.85 -8.29
CA THR A 56 -13.07 -5.87 -8.90
C THR A 56 -12.28 -7.01 -9.54
N THR A 57 -11.12 -6.71 -10.11
CA THR A 57 -10.22 -7.72 -10.67
C THR A 57 -9.78 -8.74 -9.64
N ASP A 58 -9.50 -8.33 -8.39
CA ASP A 58 -9.12 -9.23 -7.32
C ASP A 58 -10.27 -10.16 -6.90
N ILE A 59 -11.50 -9.62 -6.86
CA ILE A 59 -12.69 -10.42 -6.53
C ILE A 59 -12.93 -11.49 -7.60
N LEU A 60 -12.60 -11.20 -8.85
CA LEU A 60 -12.80 -12.12 -9.98
C LEU A 60 -11.66 -13.13 -10.15
N GLU A 61 -10.42 -12.72 -9.88
CA GLU A 61 -9.22 -13.54 -10.15
C GLU A 61 -8.72 -14.32 -8.93
N CYS A 62 -9.07 -13.87 -7.72
CA CYS A 62 -8.56 -14.48 -6.49
C CYS A 62 -9.55 -15.50 -5.94
N GLU A 63 -9.08 -16.72 -5.69
CA GLU A 63 -9.87 -17.75 -5.01
C GLU A 63 -10.24 -17.26 -3.59
N PRO A 64 -11.52 -17.38 -3.17
CA PRO A 64 -11.94 -16.96 -1.82
C PRO A 64 -11.12 -17.60 -0.69
N ALA A 65 -10.61 -18.80 -0.89
CA ALA A 65 -9.74 -19.49 0.07
C ALA A 65 -8.39 -18.77 0.26
N THR A 66 -7.87 -18.13 -0.79
CA THR A 66 -6.66 -17.29 -0.68
C THR A 66 -6.92 -16.06 0.17
N LEU A 67 -8.08 -15.40 0.00
CA LEU A 67 -8.47 -14.27 0.87
C LEU A 67 -8.63 -14.71 2.33
N LEU A 68 -9.18 -15.91 2.55
CA LEU A 68 -9.33 -16.45 3.90
C LEU A 68 -7.97 -16.77 4.55
N ASP A 69 -6.97 -17.20 3.80
CA ASP A 69 -5.60 -17.39 4.32
C ASP A 69 -5.03 -16.08 4.90
N TYR A 70 -5.21 -14.96 4.20
CA TYR A 70 -4.83 -13.63 4.72
C TYR A 70 -5.58 -13.27 6.00
N VAL A 71 -6.88 -13.55 6.06
CA VAL A 71 -7.72 -13.29 7.24
C VAL A 71 -7.25 -14.11 8.44
N ASP A 72 -7.10 -15.42 8.25
CA ASP A 72 -6.75 -16.34 9.35
C ASP A 72 -5.34 -16.05 9.87
N HIS A 73 -4.40 -15.80 8.97
CA HIS A 73 -3.03 -15.46 9.34
C HIS A 73 -2.97 -14.13 10.12
N ALA A 74 -3.65 -13.09 9.66
CA ALA A 74 -3.64 -11.78 10.33
C ALA A 74 -4.30 -11.85 11.73
N LEU A 75 -5.41 -12.57 11.88
CA LEU A 75 -6.06 -12.77 13.18
C LEU A 75 -5.17 -13.58 14.14
N GLU A 76 -4.42 -14.54 13.63
CA GLU A 76 -3.45 -15.28 14.46
C GLU A 76 -2.33 -14.37 14.94
N LEU A 77 -1.76 -13.53 14.06
CA LEU A 77 -0.77 -12.52 14.45
C LEU A 77 -1.33 -11.53 15.48
N ARG A 78 -2.57 -11.06 15.30
CA ARG A 78 -3.23 -10.14 16.23
C ARG A 78 -3.38 -10.74 17.62
N ARG A 79 -3.55 -12.08 17.70
CA ARG A 79 -3.69 -12.82 18.96
C ARG A 79 -2.36 -13.15 19.61
N SER A 80 -1.37 -13.58 18.83
CA SER A 80 -0.17 -14.23 19.35
C SER A 80 1.09 -13.36 19.34
N ARG A 81 1.19 -12.36 18.43
CA ARG A 81 2.38 -11.54 18.28
C ARG A 81 2.24 -10.24 19.07
N ALA A 82 3.07 -10.05 20.09
CA ALA A 82 2.96 -8.92 21.04
C ALA A 82 2.92 -7.54 20.33
N TRP A 83 3.81 -7.30 19.36
CA TRP A 83 3.83 -6.02 18.64
C TRP A 83 2.62 -5.83 17.72
N THR A 84 2.03 -6.91 17.17
CA THR A 84 0.81 -6.83 16.37
C THR A 84 -0.43 -6.60 17.24
N ALA A 85 -0.48 -7.25 18.41
CA ALA A 85 -1.57 -7.09 19.36
C ALA A 85 -1.71 -5.66 19.90
N ALA A 86 -0.60 -4.92 20.01
CA ALA A 86 -0.56 -3.55 20.52
C ALA A 86 -0.91 -2.48 19.47
N LEU A 87 -1.03 -2.83 18.18
CA LEU A 87 -1.28 -1.84 17.12
C LEU A 87 -2.65 -1.18 17.22
N PRO A 88 -2.79 0.10 16.86
CA PRO A 88 -4.07 0.69 16.51
C PRO A 88 -4.78 -0.15 15.42
N GLU A 89 -6.10 -0.19 15.45
CA GLU A 89 -6.86 -1.08 14.59
C GLU A 89 -6.70 -0.73 13.10
N ASP A 90 -6.73 0.54 12.76
CA ASP A 90 -6.52 1.00 11.38
C ASP A 90 -5.10 0.71 10.87
N VAL A 91 -4.06 0.86 11.71
CA VAL A 91 -2.69 0.46 11.37
C VAL A 91 -2.62 -1.04 11.10
N PHE A 92 -3.25 -1.87 11.95
CA PHE A 92 -3.34 -3.31 11.73
C PHE A 92 -4.03 -3.63 10.41
N ILE A 93 -5.16 -2.99 10.12
CA ILE A 93 -5.93 -3.22 8.88
C ILE A 93 -5.11 -2.86 7.64
N HIS A 94 -4.54 -1.65 7.57
CA HIS A 94 -3.88 -1.18 6.35
C HIS A 94 -2.51 -1.81 6.12
N TYR A 95 -1.75 -2.07 7.19
CA TYR A 95 -0.31 -2.31 7.06
C TYR A 95 0.15 -3.69 7.57
N VAL A 96 -0.74 -4.49 8.16
CA VAL A 96 -0.49 -5.90 8.50
C VAL A 96 -1.46 -6.82 7.76
N PHE A 97 -2.76 -6.60 7.93
CA PHE A 97 -3.79 -7.44 7.36
C PHE A 97 -3.89 -7.33 5.83
N TRP A 98 -3.88 -6.10 5.29
CA TRP A 98 -4.20 -5.87 3.88
C TRP A 98 -3.35 -6.72 2.93
N PRO A 99 -3.94 -7.51 2.00
CA PRO A 99 -3.19 -8.43 1.15
C PRO A 99 -2.37 -7.71 0.06
N ARG A 100 -2.95 -6.70 -0.60
CA ARG A 100 -2.38 -6.01 -1.75
C ARG A 100 -1.32 -4.98 -1.34
N VAL A 101 -0.26 -4.90 -2.11
CA VAL A 101 0.84 -3.93 -1.94
C VAL A 101 0.89 -2.97 -3.13
N ASN A 102 0.85 -3.49 -4.37
CA ASN A 102 0.93 -2.75 -5.61
C ASN A 102 -0.17 -3.23 -6.59
N ASN A 103 0.20 -3.65 -7.80
CA ASN A 103 -0.68 -4.20 -8.83
C ASN A 103 -0.43 -5.69 -9.11
N GLU A 104 0.25 -6.36 -8.20
CA GLU A 104 0.54 -7.79 -8.25
C GLU A 104 -0.74 -8.64 -8.23
N ARG A 105 -0.66 -9.86 -8.74
CA ARG A 105 -1.69 -10.87 -8.50
C ARG A 105 -1.60 -11.32 -7.04
N LEU A 106 -2.76 -11.43 -6.37
CA LEU A 106 -2.81 -11.96 -5.01
C LEU A 106 -2.52 -13.46 -4.99
N GLU A 107 -1.64 -13.88 -4.09
CA GLU A 107 -1.16 -15.25 -3.93
C GLU A 107 -1.20 -15.63 -2.44
N PRO A 108 -1.42 -16.93 -2.08
CA PRO A 108 -1.41 -17.36 -0.68
C PRO A 108 0.03 -17.42 -0.14
N CYS A 109 0.63 -16.25 0.11
CA CYS A 109 2.05 -16.12 0.45
C CYS A 109 2.33 -16.03 1.95
N ARG A 110 1.36 -15.54 2.76
CA ARG A 110 1.61 -15.14 4.15
C ARG A 110 2.04 -16.30 5.03
N SER A 111 1.27 -17.38 5.07
CA SER A 111 1.57 -18.57 5.90
C SER A 111 2.87 -19.25 5.45
N ARG A 112 3.15 -19.28 4.14
CA ARG A 112 4.40 -19.83 3.62
C ARG A 112 5.61 -19.02 4.08
N ILE A 113 5.58 -17.70 3.89
CA ILE A 113 6.68 -16.80 4.27
C ILE A 113 6.89 -16.81 5.78
N ALA A 114 5.80 -16.74 6.57
CA ALA A 114 5.89 -16.84 8.03
C ALA A 114 6.55 -18.16 8.48
N GLY A 115 6.21 -19.29 7.85
CA GLY A 115 6.82 -20.59 8.15
C GLY A 115 8.35 -20.64 7.99
N GLU A 116 8.89 -19.82 7.09
CA GLU A 116 10.35 -19.71 6.90
C GLU A 116 10.99 -18.66 7.83
N LEU A 117 10.26 -17.60 8.19
CA LEU A 117 10.79 -16.46 8.95
C LEU A 117 10.61 -16.57 10.46
N ASP A 118 9.53 -17.20 10.95
CA ASP A 118 9.15 -17.15 12.37
C ASP A 118 10.26 -17.58 13.30
N ALA A 119 10.91 -18.70 13.04
CA ALA A 119 12.03 -19.18 13.87
C ALA A 119 13.25 -18.24 13.83
N ARG A 120 13.46 -17.57 12.70
CA ARG A 120 14.58 -16.67 12.45
C ARG A 120 14.40 -15.34 13.20
N VAL A 121 13.17 -14.85 13.30
CA VAL A 121 12.88 -13.54 13.91
C VAL A 121 12.37 -13.62 15.35
N ALA A 122 11.93 -14.79 15.83
CA ALA A 122 11.33 -14.96 17.15
C ALA A 122 12.19 -14.40 18.32
N PRO A 123 13.54 -14.55 18.34
CA PRO A 123 14.35 -14.05 19.45
C PRO A 123 14.74 -12.56 19.30
N LEU A 124 14.32 -11.89 18.23
CA LEU A 124 14.79 -10.55 17.87
C LEU A 124 13.85 -9.46 18.37
N SER A 125 14.39 -8.25 18.57
CA SER A 125 13.59 -7.02 18.68
C SER A 125 12.89 -6.74 17.35
N MET A 126 11.84 -5.89 17.38
CA MET A 126 11.08 -5.53 16.17
C MET A 126 11.97 -4.92 15.09
N GLU A 127 12.91 -4.03 15.46
CA GLU A 127 13.89 -3.44 14.53
C GLU A 127 14.79 -4.51 13.90
N ARG A 128 15.37 -5.39 14.72
CA ARG A 128 16.24 -6.47 14.23
C ARG A 128 15.47 -7.47 13.38
N ALA A 129 14.22 -7.75 13.72
CA ALA A 129 13.35 -8.61 12.93
C ALA A 129 13.05 -8.01 11.56
N ALA A 130 12.82 -6.68 11.48
CA ALA A 130 12.63 -6.00 10.20
C ALA A 130 13.87 -6.08 9.31
N ILE A 131 15.06 -5.81 9.85
CA ILE A 131 16.33 -5.91 9.14
C ILE A 131 16.59 -7.36 8.69
N GLU A 132 16.38 -8.33 9.58
CA GLU A 132 16.59 -9.74 9.30
C GLU A 132 15.66 -10.27 8.21
N THR A 133 14.42 -9.78 8.18
CA THR A 133 13.47 -10.06 7.10
C THR A 133 13.98 -9.55 5.75
N ASN A 134 14.61 -8.39 5.73
CA ASN A 134 15.21 -7.86 4.50
C ASN A 134 16.42 -8.69 4.04
N TYR A 135 17.27 -9.16 4.97
CA TYR A 135 18.34 -10.13 4.65
C TYR A 135 17.75 -11.41 4.05
N TRP A 136 16.70 -11.96 4.65
CA TRP A 136 16.01 -13.12 4.08
C TRP A 136 15.51 -12.86 2.65
N CYS A 137 14.92 -11.70 2.38
CA CYS A 137 14.49 -11.34 1.03
C CYS A 137 15.67 -11.29 0.05
N ALA A 138 16.80 -10.67 0.44
CA ALA A 138 18.00 -10.56 -0.38
C ALA A 138 18.68 -11.93 -0.66
N GLU A 139 18.54 -12.89 0.25
CA GLU A 139 19.03 -14.26 0.06
C GLU A 139 18.24 -15.00 -1.04
N HIS A 140 17.00 -14.60 -1.31
CA HIS A 140 16.07 -15.28 -2.22
C HIS A 140 15.84 -14.55 -3.54
N VAL A 141 15.94 -13.22 -3.55
CA VAL A 141 15.63 -12.39 -4.72
C VAL A 141 16.74 -11.36 -4.91
N THR A 142 17.22 -11.26 -6.15
CA THR A 142 18.19 -10.25 -6.56
C THR A 142 17.59 -9.35 -7.63
N TYR A 143 18.08 -8.11 -7.72
CA TYR A 143 17.61 -7.16 -8.71
C TYR A 143 17.85 -7.64 -10.15
N ALA A 144 16.80 -7.62 -10.96
CA ALA A 144 16.88 -7.76 -12.39
C ALA A 144 15.70 -7.05 -13.08
N PRO A 145 15.92 -6.41 -14.23
CA PRO A 145 14.83 -5.83 -15.01
C PRO A 145 13.79 -6.91 -15.35
N SER A 146 12.52 -6.56 -15.25
CA SER A 146 11.39 -7.40 -15.62
C SER A 146 10.41 -6.62 -16.50
N ASP A 147 9.26 -7.23 -16.82
CA ASP A 147 8.19 -6.59 -17.56
C ASP A 147 7.44 -5.52 -16.72
N ILE A 148 6.40 -4.92 -17.30
CA ILE A 148 5.70 -3.79 -16.70
C ILE A 148 4.86 -4.21 -15.48
N ARG A 149 4.36 -5.44 -15.44
CA ARG A 149 3.49 -5.93 -14.37
C ARG A 149 4.32 -6.45 -13.20
N THR A 150 4.05 -5.94 -12.01
CA THR A 150 4.62 -6.47 -10.77
C THR A 150 4.13 -7.91 -10.55
N ILE A 151 5.04 -8.87 -10.44
CA ILE A 151 4.71 -10.24 -10.03
C ILE A 151 4.54 -10.32 -8.51
N GLY A 152 3.69 -11.27 -8.08
CA GLY A 152 3.44 -11.49 -6.65
C GLY A 152 4.65 -12.10 -5.92
N PRO A 153 4.60 -12.12 -4.58
CA PRO A 153 5.72 -12.59 -3.75
C PRO A 153 6.18 -14.02 -4.05
N ILE A 154 5.24 -14.94 -4.29
CA ILE A 154 5.57 -16.34 -4.62
C ILE A 154 6.23 -16.42 -6.00
N GLY A 155 5.73 -15.63 -6.96
CA GLY A 155 6.34 -15.52 -8.27
C GLY A 155 7.77 -15.01 -8.20
N ALA A 156 8.04 -13.96 -7.39
CA ALA A 156 9.38 -13.40 -7.18
C ALA A 156 10.32 -14.42 -6.55
N LEU A 157 9.90 -15.11 -5.49
CA LEU A 157 10.66 -16.19 -4.83
C LEU A 157 11.00 -17.34 -5.80
N ASN A 158 10.04 -17.75 -6.64
CA ASN A 158 10.27 -18.84 -7.60
C ASN A 158 11.23 -18.43 -8.74
N ARG A 159 11.27 -17.16 -9.11
CA ARG A 159 12.21 -16.65 -10.14
C ARG A 159 13.59 -16.33 -9.60
N GLY A 160 13.70 -16.03 -8.30
CA GLY A 160 14.92 -15.56 -7.66
C GLY A 160 15.36 -14.17 -8.11
N MET A 161 14.50 -13.41 -8.79
CA MET A 161 14.82 -12.08 -9.30
C MET A 161 13.57 -11.20 -9.47
N GLY A 162 13.76 -9.89 -9.37
CA GLY A 162 12.75 -8.87 -9.60
C GLY A 162 13.36 -7.48 -9.71
N ARG A 163 12.58 -6.50 -10.17
CA ARG A 163 12.94 -5.08 -10.07
C ARG A 163 12.46 -4.54 -8.72
N CYS A 164 12.73 -3.27 -8.43
CA CYS A 164 12.35 -2.62 -7.17
C CYS A 164 10.86 -2.79 -6.80
N GLY A 165 9.95 -2.87 -7.80
CA GLY A 165 8.52 -3.11 -7.59
C GLY A 165 8.23 -4.50 -6.99
N GLU A 166 8.85 -5.57 -7.49
CA GLU A 166 8.74 -6.93 -7.00
C GLU A 166 9.44 -7.11 -5.66
N GLU A 167 10.67 -6.59 -5.54
CA GLU A 167 11.48 -6.66 -4.31
C GLU A 167 10.75 -5.99 -3.14
N SER A 168 10.21 -4.79 -3.35
CA SER A 168 9.46 -4.08 -2.31
C SER A 168 8.10 -4.76 -2.01
N THR A 169 7.43 -5.35 -3.00
CA THR A 169 6.21 -6.15 -2.77
C THR A 169 6.50 -7.40 -1.93
N LEU A 170 7.62 -8.08 -2.20
CA LEU A 170 8.07 -9.22 -1.41
C LEU A 170 8.38 -8.82 0.03
N LEU A 171 9.20 -7.78 0.22
CA LEU A 171 9.61 -7.33 1.56
C LEU A 171 8.41 -6.85 2.40
N VAL A 172 7.48 -6.07 1.82
CA VAL A 172 6.24 -5.67 2.51
C VAL A 172 5.43 -6.90 2.90
N SER A 173 5.29 -7.88 2.00
CA SER A 173 4.55 -9.11 2.29
C SER A 173 5.22 -9.95 3.38
N ALA A 174 6.55 -10.01 3.41
CA ALA A 174 7.32 -10.72 4.42
C ALA A 174 7.23 -10.05 5.80
N LEU A 175 7.35 -8.72 5.87
CA LEU A 175 7.18 -7.96 7.11
C LEU A 175 5.77 -8.13 7.68
N ARG A 176 4.75 -8.01 6.82
CA ARG A 176 3.36 -8.25 7.22
C ARG A 176 3.12 -9.70 7.66
N ALA A 177 3.85 -10.68 7.07
CA ALA A 177 3.72 -12.08 7.45
C ALA A 177 4.24 -12.37 8.87
N ILE A 178 5.16 -11.59 9.39
CA ILE A 178 5.64 -11.66 10.78
C ILE A 178 4.97 -10.62 11.71
N GLY A 179 3.96 -9.90 11.20
CA GLY A 179 3.14 -8.95 11.96
C GLY A 179 3.75 -7.57 12.15
N ILE A 180 4.77 -7.20 11.39
CA ILE A 180 5.33 -5.84 11.36
C ILE A 180 4.56 -5.01 10.33
N PRO A 181 3.96 -3.86 10.71
CA PRO A 181 3.29 -3.00 9.76
C PRO A 181 4.26 -2.48 8.71
N ALA A 182 3.92 -2.64 7.43
CA ALA A 182 4.79 -2.24 6.34
C ALA A 182 3.99 -1.71 5.14
N ARG A 183 4.59 -0.77 4.40
CA ARG A 183 4.05 -0.23 3.16
C ARG A 183 5.14 -0.05 2.11
N GLN A 184 4.75 -0.20 0.85
CA GLN A 184 5.59 0.21 -0.27
C GLN A 184 5.54 1.73 -0.37
N VAL A 185 6.70 2.34 -0.51
CA VAL A 185 6.89 3.75 -0.82
C VAL A 185 7.37 3.85 -2.25
N TYR A 186 6.86 4.82 -3.01
CA TYR A 186 7.08 4.92 -4.43
C TYR A 186 7.27 6.36 -4.88
N THR A 187 8.30 6.60 -5.68
CA THR A 187 8.43 7.80 -6.50
C THR A 187 8.15 7.43 -7.95
N PRO A 188 7.06 7.96 -8.56
CA PRO A 188 6.64 7.55 -9.90
C PRO A 188 7.64 7.97 -10.98
N ARG A 189 8.32 9.09 -10.80
CA ARG A 189 9.35 9.61 -11.70
C ARG A 189 10.34 10.44 -10.90
N TRP A 190 11.63 10.23 -11.16
CA TRP A 190 12.67 11.13 -10.68
C TRP A 190 12.72 12.41 -11.53
N ALA A 191 12.95 13.56 -10.91
CA ALA A 191 13.15 14.83 -11.64
C ALA A 191 14.56 14.97 -12.23
N HIS A 192 15.50 14.11 -11.84
CA HIS A 192 16.93 14.22 -12.17
C HIS A 192 17.48 13.07 -13.02
N CYS A 193 16.66 12.04 -13.29
CA CYS A 193 17.02 10.93 -14.18
C CYS A 193 15.77 10.22 -14.71
N ASP A 194 15.91 9.55 -15.84
CA ASP A 194 14.84 8.84 -16.54
C ASP A 194 14.53 7.49 -15.87
N ASP A 195 14.01 7.53 -14.63
CA ASP A 195 13.69 6.34 -13.86
C ASP A 195 12.61 6.64 -12.79
N ASN A 196 12.22 5.60 -12.07
CA ASN A 196 11.38 5.61 -10.89
C ASN A 196 12.03 4.74 -9.81
N HIS A 197 11.47 4.70 -8.59
CA HIS A 197 11.95 3.79 -7.55
C HIS A 197 10.85 3.42 -6.56
N ALA A 198 10.96 2.20 -6.03
CA ALA A 198 10.13 1.70 -4.94
C ALA A 198 11.01 1.12 -3.84
N TRP A 199 10.69 1.46 -2.60
CA TRP A 199 11.32 0.96 -1.38
C TRP A 199 10.26 0.65 -0.33
N VAL A 200 10.67 0.37 0.89
CA VAL A 200 9.76 -0.05 1.96
C VAL A 200 9.90 0.83 3.18
N GLU A 201 8.78 1.15 3.81
CA GLU A 201 8.73 1.60 5.19
C GLU A 201 8.10 0.52 6.08
N ALA A 202 8.74 0.28 7.23
CA ALA A 202 8.21 -0.53 8.32
C ALA A 202 7.92 0.35 9.53
N MET A 203 6.79 0.14 10.21
CA MET A 203 6.53 0.80 11.49
C MET A 203 7.17 -0.01 12.61
N VAL A 204 8.27 0.48 13.12
CA VAL A 204 9.02 -0.12 14.23
C VAL A 204 8.78 0.72 15.49
N ASP A 205 8.25 0.08 16.52
CA ASP A 205 7.93 0.72 17.80
C ASP A 205 7.13 2.04 17.66
N GLY A 206 6.17 2.05 16.72
CA GLY A 206 5.28 3.17 16.45
C GLY A 206 5.85 4.27 15.53
N VAL A 207 7.07 4.08 14.99
CA VAL A 207 7.73 5.04 14.08
C VAL A 207 7.96 4.41 12.72
N TRP A 208 7.58 5.11 11.64
CA TRP A 208 7.91 4.72 10.29
C TRP A 208 9.41 4.87 10.02
N ARG A 209 10.04 3.79 9.57
CA ARG A 209 11.47 3.69 9.26
C ARG A 209 11.63 3.07 7.87
N PHE A 210 12.47 3.64 7.02
CA PHE A 210 12.64 3.14 5.67
C PHE A 210 13.83 2.18 5.51
N MET A 211 13.79 1.37 4.44
CA MET A 211 14.86 0.49 3.99
C MET A 211 14.73 0.19 2.49
N GLY A 212 15.84 -0.03 1.80
CA GLY A 212 15.85 -0.61 0.45
C GLY A 212 15.35 -2.04 0.47
N ALA A 213 14.56 -2.44 -0.52
CA ALA A 213 14.02 -3.79 -0.59
C ALA A 213 15.01 -4.77 -1.22
N CYS A 214 15.26 -5.90 -0.58
CA CYS A 214 16.33 -6.84 -0.92
C CYS A 214 17.73 -6.23 -0.92
N GLU A 215 17.88 -5.09 -0.27
CA GLU A 215 19.12 -4.31 -0.13
C GLU A 215 19.36 -4.02 1.36
N PRO A 216 19.62 -5.05 2.18
CA PRO A 216 19.70 -4.89 3.63
C PRO A 216 20.93 -4.08 4.04
N GLU A 217 20.69 -3.14 4.96
CA GLU A 217 21.69 -2.36 5.66
C GLU A 217 21.75 -2.80 7.13
N GLU A 218 22.83 -2.46 7.84
CA GLU A 218 22.99 -2.79 9.27
C GLU A 218 21.95 -2.10 10.17
N ARG A 219 21.34 -0.99 9.69
CA ARG A 219 20.35 -0.18 10.38
C ARG A 219 19.29 0.36 9.43
N LEU A 220 18.13 0.67 9.96
CA LEU A 220 17.05 1.36 9.25
C LEU A 220 17.41 2.82 8.92
N ASP A 221 16.63 3.45 8.06
CA ASP A 221 16.79 4.81 7.52
C ASP A 221 18.12 4.97 6.77
N ARG A 222 18.43 3.98 5.98
CA ARG A 222 19.56 3.92 5.07
C ARG A 222 19.17 3.27 3.76
N GLY A 223 19.63 3.85 2.66
CA GLY A 223 19.49 3.32 1.31
C GLY A 223 20.37 4.10 0.34
N TRP A 224 20.81 3.48 -0.74
CA TRP A 224 21.60 4.15 -1.80
C TRP A 224 20.84 5.33 -2.42
N PHE A 225 19.51 5.31 -2.33
CA PHE A 225 18.59 6.32 -2.89
C PHE A 225 18.38 7.55 -1.99
N ASP A 226 19.00 7.65 -0.82
CA ASP A 226 18.77 8.74 0.15
C ASP A 226 18.91 10.12 -0.49
N CYS A 227 20.01 10.34 -1.24
CA CYS A 227 20.24 11.60 -1.93
C CYS A 227 19.26 11.86 -3.07
N ALA A 228 18.73 10.82 -3.69
CA ALA A 228 17.72 10.91 -4.75
C ALA A 228 16.34 11.22 -4.15
N ALA A 229 15.97 10.55 -3.07
CA ALA A 229 14.72 10.78 -2.34
C ALA A 229 14.62 12.22 -1.79
N ALA A 230 15.75 12.77 -1.30
CA ALA A 230 15.81 14.16 -0.82
C ALA A 230 15.57 15.22 -1.92
N ARG A 231 15.46 14.82 -3.19
CA ARG A 231 15.18 15.69 -4.34
C ARG A 231 13.96 15.25 -5.16
N ALA A 232 13.18 14.32 -4.61
CA ALA A 232 12.00 13.83 -5.29
C ALA A 232 10.90 14.91 -5.34
N MET A 233 10.18 14.97 -6.46
CA MET A 233 9.01 15.84 -6.61
C MET A 233 7.77 15.27 -5.98
N LEU A 234 7.60 13.94 -6.01
CA LEU A 234 6.52 13.25 -5.32
C LEU A 234 7.00 11.89 -4.81
N ILE A 235 6.70 11.63 -3.54
CA ILE A 235 6.83 10.33 -2.91
C ILE A 235 5.47 9.99 -2.29
N HIS A 236 4.96 8.79 -2.54
CA HIS A 236 3.68 8.37 -2.00
C HIS A 236 3.67 6.90 -1.56
N ALA A 237 2.72 6.56 -0.69
CA ALA A 237 2.32 5.19 -0.37
C ALA A 237 0.86 4.96 -0.76
N ARG A 238 0.39 3.71 -0.66
CA ARG A 238 -0.98 3.31 -1.01
C ARG A 238 -1.72 2.74 0.19
N VAL A 239 -2.99 3.14 0.32
CA VAL A 239 -4.00 2.42 1.10
C VAL A 239 -5.19 2.10 0.20
N PHE A 240 -5.95 1.05 0.53
CA PHE A 240 -6.98 0.50 -0.38
C PHE A 240 -8.40 0.57 0.18
N CYS A 241 -8.58 1.13 1.36
CA CYS A 241 -9.88 1.49 1.92
C CYS A 241 -9.77 2.78 2.73
N ASP A 242 -10.91 3.36 3.08
CA ASP A 242 -11.02 4.60 3.83
C ASP A 242 -11.35 4.39 5.32
N TYR A 243 -11.19 3.16 5.84
CA TYR A 243 -11.34 2.88 7.26
C TYR A 243 -10.24 3.54 8.06
N THR A 244 -10.59 4.31 9.09
CA THR A 244 -9.61 4.90 10.00
C THR A 244 -10.16 5.05 11.42
N THR A 245 -9.30 4.92 12.40
CA THR A 245 -9.54 5.27 13.81
C THR A 245 -8.77 6.53 14.21
N GLY A 246 -8.15 7.20 13.24
CA GLY A 246 -7.38 8.42 13.40
C GLY A 246 -5.87 8.23 13.45
N SER A 247 -5.37 6.97 13.39
CA SER A 247 -3.94 6.68 13.35
C SER A 247 -3.38 6.59 11.93
N VAL A 248 -4.24 6.37 10.94
CA VAL A 248 -3.88 6.32 9.51
C VAL A 248 -4.59 7.45 8.77
N ASP A 249 -3.80 8.26 8.07
CA ASP A 249 -4.35 9.23 7.12
C ASP A 249 -4.82 8.49 5.87
N VAL A 250 -6.11 8.58 5.59
CA VAL A 250 -6.77 7.99 4.41
C VAL A 250 -7.20 9.06 3.40
N SER A 251 -6.71 10.29 3.54
CA SER A 251 -6.94 11.36 2.56
C SER A 251 -6.18 11.07 1.27
N PRO A 252 -6.75 11.38 0.09
CA PRO A 252 -6.07 11.23 -1.19
C PRO A 252 -5.10 12.39 -1.47
N SER A 253 -4.16 12.63 -0.57
CA SER A 253 -3.25 13.79 -0.59
C SER A 253 -2.29 13.82 -1.79
N ALA A 254 -2.11 12.68 -2.48
CA ALA A 254 -1.46 12.58 -3.79
C ALA A 254 -2.41 12.06 -4.89
N GLY A 255 -3.72 12.10 -4.64
CA GLY A 255 -4.75 11.63 -5.58
C GLY A 255 -5.13 10.17 -5.39
N ARG A 256 -5.69 9.57 -6.45
CA ARG A 256 -6.14 8.17 -6.48
C ARG A 256 -5.58 7.46 -7.71
N GLN A 257 -5.36 6.15 -7.57
CA GLN A 257 -5.00 5.28 -8.69
C GLN A 257 -5.89 4.04 -8.65
N GLY A 258 -6.94 4.04 -9.46
CA GLY A 258 -7.99 3.02 -9.38
C GLY A 258 -8.61 2.97 -7.98
N ALA A 259 -8.56 1.80 -7.32
CA ALA A 259 -9.05 1.64 -5.95
C ALA A 259 -8.09 2.17 -4.87
N ALA A 260 -6.84 2.47 -5.22
CA ALA A 260 -5.86 2.93 -4.25
C ALA A 260 -6.01 4.43 -3.97
N ILE A 261 -5.91 4.78 -2.70
CA ILE A 261 -5.75 6.15 -2.19
C ILE A 261 -4.24 6.38 -2.06
N LEU A 262 -3.74 7.46 -2.64
CA LEU A 262 -2.32 7.81 -2.61
C LEU A 262 -2.07 8.81 -1.47
N GLN A 263 -1.29 8.37 -0.49
CA GLN A 263 -0.84 9.19 0.64
C GLN A 263 0.44 9.91 0.26
N ASN A 264 0.47 11.22 0.33
CA ASN A 264 1.67 11.99 0.05
C ASN A 264 2.66 11.91 1.21
N LEU A 265 3.87 11.45 0.92
CA LEU A 265 4.97 11.30 1.88
C LEU A 265 6.16 12.21 1.54
N THR A 266 6.03 13.09 0.58
CA THR A 266 7.15 13.89 0.05
C THR A 266 7.88 14.66 1.15
N ALA A 267 7.14 15.32 2.05
CA ALA A 267 7.73 16.11 3.13
C ALA A 267 8.52 15.28 4.16
N SER A 268 8.31 13.95 4.20
CA SER A 268 9.11 13.06 5.05
C SER A 268 10.52 12.79 4.50
N TYR A 269 10.74 13.05 3.21
CA TYR A 269 11.99 12.74 2.52
C TYR A 269 12.68 13.96 1.93
N ALA A 270 11.91 14.94 1.42
CA ALA A 270 12.42 16.09 0.70
C ALA A 270 11.81 17.39 1.21
N PRO A 271 12.50 18.52 1.08
CA PRO A 271 11.88 19.82 1.22
C PRO A 271 10.69 19.94 0.25
N ALA A 272 9.52 20.31 0.75
CA ALA A 272 8.30 20.36 -0.03
C ALA A 272 7.56 21.69 0.13
N ALA A 273 6.74 22.02 -0.83
CA ALA A 273 5.88 23.21 -0.81
C ALA A 273 4.50 22.86 -1.37
N ARG A 274 3.47 23.53 -0.83
CA ARG A 274 2.11 23.42 -1.35
C ARG A 274 1.97 24.21 -2.64
N LEU A 275 1.52 23.55 -3.69
CA LEU A 275 1.12 24.14 -4.96
C LEU A 275 -0.41 24.09 -5.05
N THR A 276 -1.04 25.25 -5.31
CA THR A 276 -2.47 25.35 -5.59
C THR A 276 -2.65 25.82 -7.03
N VAL A 277 -3.48 25.12 -7.77
CA VAL A 277 -3.89 25.43 -9.15
C VAL A 277 -5.34 25.87 -9.12
N THR A 278 -5.69 26.96 -9.78
CA THR A 278 -7.07 27.41 -9.97
C THR A 278 -7.43 27.24 -11.44
N VAL A 279 -8.49 26.48 -11.71
CA VAL A 279 -9.00 26.24 -13.06
C VAL A 279 -10.26 27.08 -13.25
N THR A 280 -10.25 27.96 -14.28
CA THR A 280 -11.38 28.80 -14.63
C THR A 280 -11.70 28.67 -16.14
N ASP A 281 -12.94 28.91 -16.50
CA ASP A 281 -13.34 29.05 -17.90
C ASP A 281 -12.89 30.41 -18.49
N ALA A 282 -13.27 30.67 -19.74
CA ALA A 282 -12.92 31.90 -20.44
C ALA A 282 -13.55 33.15 -19.83
N ASP A 283 -14.64 33.04 -19.08
CA ASP A 283 -15.33 34.12 -18.40
C ASP A 283 -14.83 34.33 -16.96
N GLY A 284 -13.88 33.49 -16.51
CA GLY A 284 -13.28 33.54 -15.19
C GLY A 284 -14.07 32.80 -14.11
N ALA A 285 -15.10 32.02 -14.47
CA ALA A 285 -15.84 31.20 -13.54
C ALA A 285 -15.06 29.92 -13.19
N PRO A 286 -15.14 29.43 -11.93
CA PRO A 286 -14.46 28.18 -11.55
C PRO A 286 -14.98 26.99 -12.35
N VAL A 287 -14.09 26.04 -12.64
CA VAL A 287 -14.42 24.78 -13.32
C VAL A 287 -14.27 23.61 -12.33
N PRO A 288 -15.35 23.20 -11.64
CA PRO A 288 -15.32 22.04 -10.77
C PRO A 288 -15.03 20.74 -11.53
N ASP A 289 -14.47 19.76 -10.83
CA ASP A 289 -14.13 18.45 -11.37
C ASP A 289 -13.15 18.45 -12.55
N ALA A 290 -12.51 19.60 -12.86
CA ALA A 290 -11.46 19.64 -13.85
C ALA A 290 -10.32 18.69 -13.47
N ASP A 291 -9.87 17.90 -14.45
CA ASP A 291 -8.74 17.00 -14.27
C ASP A 291 -7.43 17.79 -14.29
N VAL A 292 -6.71 17.82 -13.16
CA VAL A 292 -5.45 18.54 -13.00
C VAL A 292 -4.31 17.53 -12.82
N ARG A 293 -3.42 17.48 -13.80
CA ARG A 293 -2.23 16.62 -13.81
C ARG A 293 -1.00 17.42 -13.50
N PHE A 294 -0.17 16.84 -12.63
CA PHE A 294 1.17 17.35 -12.31
C PHE A 294 2.17 16.41 -12.97
N GLU A 295 3.00 16.94 -13.88
CA GLU A 295 3.82 16.14 -14.79
C GLU A 295 5.30 16.53 -14.70
N LEU A 296 6.18 15.53 -14.85
CA LEU A 296 7.61 15.73 -15.00
C LEU A 296 8.08 15.32 -16.39
N LEU A 297 9.08 16.01 -16.92
CA LEU A 297 9.81 15.50 -18.07
C LEU A 297 10.67 14.31 -17.64
N ASN A 298 10.35 13.12 -18.16
CA ASN A 298 11.04 11.88 -17.83
C ASN A 298 10.85 10.90 -19.00
N MET A 299 11.89 10.19 -19.42
CA MET A 299 11.87 9.30 -20.60
C MET A 299 11.39 10.00 -21.87
N ALA A 300 11.81 11.28 -22.06
CA ALA A 300 11.45 12.14 -23.19
C ALA A 300 9.95 12.42 -23.37
N GLU A 301 9.15 12.26 -22.31
CA GLU A 301 7.72 12.60 -22.25
C GLU A 301 7.38 13.40 -20.99
N PHE A 302 6.26 14.12 -21.00
CA PHE A 302 5.67 14.68 -19.79
C PHE A 302 4.83 13.61 -19.12
N ALA A 303 5.44 12.95 -18.11
CA ALA A 303 4.83 11.83 -17.40
C ALA A 303 4.09 12.33 -16.14
N PRO A 304 2.80 11.99 -15.96
CA PRO A 304 2.06 12.40 -14.78
C PRO A 304 2.63 11.70 -13.52
N ILE A 305 2.87 12.51 -12.48
CA ILE A 305 3.25 12.05 -11.15
C ILE A 305 2.06 12.07 -10.18
N ALA A 306 1.10 12.98 -10.38
CA ALA A 306 -0.15 13.05 -9.63
C ALA A 306 -1.28 13.55 -10.54
N GLN A 307 -2.51 13.20 -10.18
CA GLN A 307 -3.74 13.63 -10.83
C GLN A 307 -4.81 13.88 -9.77
N LEU A 308 -5.38 15.07 -9.79
CA LEU A 308 -6.41 15.52 -8.84
C LEU A 308 -7.60 16.10 -9.60
N ALA A 309 -8.79 15.98 -9.03
CA ALA A 309 -9.94 16.74 -9.48
C ALA A 309 -9.97 18.11 -8.78
N ALA A 310 -10.32 19.15 -9.49
CA ALA A 310 -10.59 20.45 -8.89
C ALA A 310 -11.86 20.39 -8.02
N ASP A 311 -11.86 21.13 -6.91
CA ASP A 311 -13.01 21.28 -6.03
C ASP A 311 -14.11 22.21 -6.62
N GLU A 312 -15.15 22.49 -5.82
CA GLU A 312 -16.28 23.33 -6.22
C GLU A 312 -15.85 24.77 -6.59
N ASP A 313 -14.73 25.24 -6.06
CA ASP A 313 -14.13 26.55 -6.33
C ASP A 313 -13.09 26.52 -7.47
N GLY A 314 -12.96 25.37 -8.15
CA GLY A 314 -11.99 25.15 -9.23
C GLY A 314 -10.55 24.95 -8.73
N HIS A 315 -10.32 24.66 -7.45
CA HIS A 315 -8.98 24.51 -6.91
C HIS A 315 -8.54 23.04 -6.84
N ALA A 316 -7.29 22.80 -7.27
CA ALA A 316 -6.57 21.54 -6.98
C ALA A 316 -5.27 21.88 -6.27
N ALA A 317 -5.00 21.22 -5.13
CA ALA A 317 -3.83 21.53 -4.32
C ALA A 317 -3.07 20.25 -3.91
N ILE A 318 -1.75 20.30 -4.04
CA ILE A 318 -0.85 19.20 -3.70
C ILE A 318 0.43 19.74 -3.06
N GLU A 319 1.06 18.94 -2.19
CA GLU A 319 2.40 19.21 -1.70
C GLU A 319 3.42 18.48 -2.58
N LEU A 320 4.37 19.20 -3.15
CA LEU A 320 5.40 18.66 -4.04
C LEU A 320 6.80 19.08 -3.56
N GLY A 321 7.80 18.31 -3.92
CA GLY A 321 9.20 18.67 -3.76
C GLY A 321 9.55 19.95 -4.52
N LEU A 322 10.65 20.58 -4.12
CA LEU A 322 11.09 21.84 -4.74
C LEU A 322 11.73 21.57 -6.10
N GLY A 323 11.10 22.04 -7.17
CA GLY A 323 11.56 21.81 -8.54
C GLY A 323 10.60 22.37 -9.58
N THR A 324 10.78 21.95 -10.82
CA THR A 324 9.92 22.34 -11.94
C THR A 324 8.89 21.25 -12.21
N VAL A 325 7.65 21.63 -12.32
CA VAL A 325 6.52 20.76 -12.68
C VAL A 325 5.72 21.40 -13.81
N LEU A 326 5.28 20.61 -14.77
CA LEU A 326 4.26 21.02 -15.75
C LEU A 326 2.88 20.72 -15.15
N VAL A 327 1.98 21.66 -15.26
CA VAL A 327 0.57 21.48 -14.86
C VAL A 327 -0.29 21.48 -16.13
N HIS A 328 -1.08 20.43 -16.28
CA HIS A 328 -2.06 20.29 -17.34
C HIS A 328 -3.45 20.19 -16.73
N ALA A 329 -4.37 21.06 -17.13
CA ALA A 329 -5.77 21.01 -16.70
C ALA A 329 -6.67 20.77 -17.92
N SER A 330 -7.67 19.88 -17.74
CA SER A 330 -8.68 19.57 -18.77
C SER A 330 -10.04 19.29 -18.14
N THR A 331 -11.11 19.42 -18.93
CA THR A 331 -12.50 19.11 -18.56
C THR A 331 -12.98 17.85 -19.26
#